data_da3529dc1322ad61959dc0544b99c0c8
#
_entry.id   da3529dc1322ad61959dc0544b99c0c8
#
_cell.length_a   1.000
_cell.length_b   1.000
_cell.length_c   1.000
_cell.angle_alpha   90.00
_cell.angle_beta   90.00
_cell.angle_gamma   90.00
#
_symmetry.space_group_name_H-M   'P 1'
#
loop_
_entity.id
_entity.type
_entity.pdbx_description
1 polymer ?
#
loop_
_entity_poly.entity_id
_entity_poly.type
_entity_poly.pdbx_seq_one_letter_code
_entity_poly.pdbx_strand_id
1 'polypeptide(L)'
;MATADTEVTAETVVRGMYDAINRRDVEAALAFVDDDILYEDFNFPTPFKGIGAVRKLFEESCDGIPDDMLFIVDECTDGGGGSVGMTWYVELEGEPFPNARGASFYRINPENGKLVYARDVVEPPFKLGDVSFSIIRAVAPAVKQQLRKKREAREAETGGVKIEIDQSSKIASSIDEPGNGVAAAGLYALGAVYWFVLLLSPPGWQGLPGEPAWAVATDTLNEVIAESTDFFFVLPVLNKFGIELLGPAPAVHPVTLGVFNFAEAFIFMLLPLMLMTRKGRDLPTVKAWSVAMFLTNALMLPYLGARAGQPASAEWARAKADGTAEGIAEVARGEKGALSKAFGLTGLGIGVLSVYWALFEDPAVGGDMAQRFSYLGTLVTEDRVSLAFVVDIALFSVWQAWFIGQVDEEAPAACRFVPYWGLAAWLML
;
A
#
# COMPACT_ATOMS: atom_id res chain seq x y z
N MET A 1 -0.85 -62.25 -6.91
CA MET A 1 -0.80 -61.00 -6.15
C MET A 1 -0.81 -59.88 -7.19
N ALA A 2 -1.95 -59.25 -7.37
CA ALA A 2 -2.09 -58.13 -8.27
C ALA A 2 -1.46 -56.89 -7.53
N THR A 3 -0.45 -56.30 -8.10
CA THR A 3 0.02 -54.98 -7.72
C THR A 3 -1.09 -54.01 -8.02
N ALA A 4 -1.69 -53.44 -6.98
CA ALA A 4 -2.61 -52.31 -7.14
C ALA A 4 -1.78 -51.18 -7.77
N ASP A 5 -2.03 -50.92 -9.04
CA ASP A 5 -1.65 -49.62 -9.65
C ASP A 5 -2.36 -48.55 -8.82
N THR A 6 -1.62 -47.85 -8.00
CA THR A 6 -2.14 -46.71 -7.26
C THR A 6 -2.40 -45.63 -8.30
N GLU A 7 -3.64 -45.45 -8.70
CA GLU A 7 -4.07 -44.40 -9.64
C GLU A 7 -3.62 -43.06 -9.10
N VAL A 8 -2.81 -42.33 -9.89
CA VAL A 8 -2.29 -41.03 -9.53
C VAL A 8 -3.47 -40.05 -9.55
N THR A 9 -3.95 -39.67 -8.38
CA THR A 9 -5.03 -38.69 -8.23
C THR A 9 -4.46 -37.31 -7.96
N ALA A 10 -5.21 -36.25 -8.30
CA ALA A 10 -4.81 -34.88 -7.98
C ALA A 10 -4.60 -34.68 -6.47
N GLU A 11 -5.38 -35.32 -5.62
CA GLU A 11 -5.20 -35.27 -4.17
C GLU A 11 -3.87 -35.88 -3.73
N THR A 12 -3.49 -37.06 -4.23
CA THR A 12 -2.21 -37.70 -3.85
C THR A 12 -1.02 -36.86 -4.27
N VAL A 13 -1.10 -36.21 -5.43
CA VAL A 13 -0.03 -35.31 -5.96
C VAL A 13 0.09 -34.06 -5.08
N VAL A 14 -1.02 -33.41 -4.73
CA VAL A 14 -1.02 -32.21 -3.89
C VAL A 14 -0.53 -32.51 -2.48
N ARG A 15 -1.01 -33.58 -1.86
CA ARG A 15 -0.53 -33.98 -0.51
C ARG A 15 0.97 -34.29 -0.53
N GLY A 16 1.45 -34.99 -1.55
CA GLY A 16 2.89 -35.25 -1.71
C GLY A 16 3.73 -33.99 -1.87
N MET A 17 3.23 -32.99 -2.60
CA MET A 17 3.88 -31.68 -2.73
C MET A 17 3.94 -30.96 -1.38
N TYR A 18 2.83 -30.86 -0.64
CA TYR A 18 2.81 -30.22 0.68
C TYR A 18 3.68 -30.95 1.71
N ASP A 19 3.70 -32.29 1.68
CA ASP A 19 4.59 -33.07 2.53
C ASP A 19 6.06 -32.79 2.24
N ALA A 20 6.42 -32.56 0.97
CA ALA A 20 7.78 -32.17 0.60
C ALA A 20 8.10 -30.73 1.04
N ILE A 21 7.18 -29.77 0.89
CA ILE A 21 7.31 -28.40 1.39
C ILE A 21 7.51 -28.40 2.91
N ASN A 22 6.73 -29.18 3.65
CA ASN A 22 6.83 -29.30 5.10
C ASN A 22 8.19 -29.86 5.55
N ARG A 23 8.83 -30.69 4.73
CA ARG A 23 10.20 -31.17 4.94
C ARG A 23 11.28 -30.21 4.41
N ARG A 24 10.89 -29.06 3.87
CA ARG A 24 11.80 -28.10 3.19
C ARG A 24 12.56 -28.72 2.00
N ASP A 25 12.01 -29.75 1.40
CA ASP A 25 12.58 -30.43 0.23
C ASP A 25 11.96 -29.88 -1.06
N VAL A 26 12.51 -28.76 -1.50
CA VAL A 26 12.02 -28.04 -2.69
C VAL A 26 12.13 -28.92 -3.95
N GLU A 27 13.20 -29.71 -4.09
CA GLU A 27 13.36 -30.58 -5.25
C GLU A 27 12.31 -31.68 -5.30
N ALA A 28 12.00 -32.29 -4.15
CA ALA A 28 10.93 -33.26 -4.05
C ALA A 28 9.54 -32.63 -4.30
N ALA A 29 9.30 -31.40 -3.84
CA ALA A 29 8.07 -30.68 -4.13
C ALA A 29 7.91 -30.38 -5.63
N LEU A 30 8.97 -29.93 -6.29
CA LEU A 30 8.99 -29.66 -7.73
C LEU A 30 8.82 -30.90 -8.59
N ALA A 31 9.13 -32.08 -8.08
CA ALA A 31 8.86 -33.33 -8.81
C ALA A 31 7.38 -33.55 -9.13
N PHE A 32 6.47 -32.94 -8.35
CA PHE A 32 5.01 -32.96 -8.55
C PHE A 32 4.52 -31.86 -9.51
N VAL A 33 5.39 -30.92 -9.93
CA VAL A 33 5.02 -29.74 -10.71
C VAL A 33 5.39 -29.92 -12.17
N ASP A 34 4.48 -29.52 -13.06
CA ASP A 34 4.71 -29.52 -14.51
C ASP A 34 5.58 -28.33 -14.93
N ASP A 35 6.38 -28.48 -15.99
CA ASP A 35 7.25 -27.43 -16.49
C ASP A 35 6.46 -26.17 -16.89
N ASP A 36 5.25 -26.33 -17.41
CA ASP A 36 4.37 -25.26 -17.90
C ASP A 36 3.31 -24.82 -16.87
N ILE A 37 3.54 -25.08 -15.58
CA ILE A 37 2.62 -24.72 -14.47
C ILE A 37 2.18 -23.25 -14.52
N LEU A 38 0.90 -23.01 -14.31
CA LEU A 38 0.34 -21.70 -13.94
C LEU A 38 -0.06 -21.72 -12.45
N TYR A 39 0.66 -21.00 -11.63
CA TYR A 39 0.40 -20.92 -10.19
C TYR A 39 -0.07 -19.52 -9.81
N GLU A 40 -1.31 -19.41 -9.36
CA GLU A 40 -1.95 -18.17 -8.91
C GLU A 40 -2.06 -18.17 -7.38
N ASP A 41 -1.14 -17.52 -6.70
CA ASP A 41 -1.30 -17.22 -5.27
C ASP A 41 -1.84 -15.79 -5.12
N PHE A 42 -3.01 -15.64 -4.51
CA PHE A 42 -3.70 -14.35 -4.41
C PHE A 42 -3.06 -13.37 -3.41
N ASN A 43 -2.01 -13.76 -2.71
CA ASN A 43 -1.15 -12.84 -2.00
C ASN A 43 -0.23 -12.04 -2.95
N PHE A 44 -0.05 -12.51 -4.19
CA PHE A 44 0.83 -11.88 -5.17
C PHE A 44 0.05 -11.22 -6.31
N PRO A 45 0.47 -10.06 -6.80
CA PRO A 45 -0.25 -9.32 -7.83
C PRO A 45 -0.19 -9.96 -9.23
N THR A 46 0.72 -10.90 -9.44
CA THR A 46 0.92 -11.57 -10.73
C THR A 46 1.13 -13.07 -10.52
N PRO A 47 0.57 -13.92 -11.39
CA PRO A 47 0.76 -15.36 -11.29
C PRO A 47 2.20 -15.77 -11.63
N PHE A 48 2.64 -16.88 -11.04
CA PHE A 48 3.89 -17.54 -11.34
C PHE A 48 3.69 -18.45 -12.55
N LYS A 49 4.54 -18.31 -13.58
CA LYS A 49 4.44 -19.07 -14.83
C LYS A 49 5.69 -19.90 -15.05
N GLY A 50 5.48 -21.19 -15.20
CA GLY A 50 6.53 -22.18 -15.40
C GLY A 50 7.25 -22.59 -14.12
N ILE A 51 7.88 -23.75 -14.14
CA ILE A 51 8.53 -24.39 -12.99
C ILE A 51 9.62 -23.52 -12.35
N GLY A 52 10.32 -22.70 -13.15
CA GLY A 52 11.37 -21.81 -12.63
C GLY A 52 10.84 -20.70 -11.72
N ALA A 53 9.66 -20.15 -12.02
CA ALA A 53 9.01 -19.16 -11.17
C ALA A 53 8.44 -19.80 -9.90
N VAL A 54 7.90 -21.03 -10.00
CA VAL A 54 7.38 -21.78 -8.85
C VAL A 54 8.51 -22.27 -7.95
N ARG A 55 9.67 -22.65 -8.52
CA ARG A 55 10.89 -22.96 -7.76
C ARG A 55 11.24 -21.82 -6.82
N LYS A 56 11.34 -20.61 -7.36
CA LYS A 56 11.67 -19.43 -6.57
C LYS A 56 10.65 -19.18 -5.44
N LEU A 57 9.35 -19.35 -5.74
CA LEU A 57 8.31 -19.25 -4.73
C LEU A 57 8.50 -20.26 -3.59
N PHE A 58 8.79 -21.53 -3.92
CA PHE A 58 9.00 -22.59 -2.93
C PHE A 58 10.28 -22.38 -2.12
N GLU A 59 11.38 -21.96 -2.76
CA GLU A 59 12.62 -21.60 -2.07
C GLU A 59 12.41 -20.46 -1.08
N GLU A 60 11.81 -19.35 -1.52
CA GLU A 60 11.52 -18.20 -0.67
C GLU A 60 10.54 -18.55 0.48
N SER A 61 9.58 -19.43 0.22
CA SER A 61 8.65 -19.89 1.26
C SER A 61 9.34 -20.80 2.27
N CYS A 62 10.19 -21.72 1.83
CA CYS A 62 10.92 -22.63 2.72
C CYS A 62 11.98 -21.91 3.56
N ASP A 63 12.65 -20.91 2.97
CA ASP A 63 13.69 -20.13 3.66
C ASP A 63 13.10 -19.08 4.62
N GLY A 64 11.88 -18.60 4.32
CA GLY A 64 11.25 -17.49 5.05
C GLY A 64 10.42 -17.88 6.27
N ILE A 65 10.12 -19.18 6.49
CA ILE A 65 9.26 -19.66 7.55
C ILE A 65 10.03 -20.56 8.55
N PRO A 66 9.67 -20.57 9.86
CA PRO A 66 10.28 -21.46 10.86
C PRO A 66 10.17 -22.94 10.47
N ASP A 67 11.14 -23.76 10.88
CA ASP A 67 11.17 -25.20 10.55
C ASP A 67 9.98 -25.98 11.11
N ASP A 68 9.44 -25.54 12.22
CA ASP A 68 8.28 -26.12 12.92
C ASP A 68 6.94 -25.55 12.45
N MET A 69 6.94 -24.64 11.49
CA MET A 69 5.72 -24.17 10.83
C MET A 69 5.34 -25.11 9.69
N LEU A 70 4.17 -25.73 9.79
CA LEU A 70 3.70 -26.75 8.87
C LEU A 70 2.39 -26.34 8.19
N PHE A 71 2.25 -26.65 6.90
CA PHE A 71 1.00 -26.55 6.17
C PHE A 71 0.23 -27.86 6.31
N ILE A 72 -0.95 -27.80 6.91
CA ILE A 72 -1.82 -28.95 7.14
C ILE A 72 -2.95 -28.93 6.15
N VAL A 73 -3.04 -29.96 5.30
CA VAL A 73 -4.17 -30.18 4.40
C VAL A 73 -5.32 -30.76 5.22
N ASP A 74 -6.41 -29.99 5.35
CA ASP A 74 -7.58 -30.34 6.16
C ASP A 74 -8.56 -31.20 5.35
N GLU A 75 -9.34 -30.60 4.46
CA GLU A 75 -10.32 -31.30 3.64
C GLU A 75 -9.91 -31.28 2.16
N CYS A 76 -10.18 -32.37 1.44
CA CYS A 76 -10.05 -32.45 0.00
C CYS A 76 -11.39 -32.82 -0.64
N THR A 77 -11.73 -32.18 -1.76
CA THR A 77 -12.88 -32.52 -2.58
C THR A 77 -12.41 -32.90 -3.97
N ASP A 78 -12.84 -34.06 -4.47
CA ASP A 78 -12.58 -34.46 -5.85
C ASP A 78 -13.40 -33.56 -6.80
N GLY A 79 -12.70 -32.82 -7.65
CA GLY A 79 -13.30 -31.98 -8.68
C GLY A 79 -13.58 -32.70 -10.00
N GLY A 80 -13.20 -33.98 -10.10
CA GLY A 80 -13.26 -34.76 -11.33
C GLY A 80 -12.21 -34.32 -12.37
N GLY A 81 -11.92 -35.17 -13.34
CA GLY A 81 -11.03 -34.82 -14.48
C GLY A 81 -9.62 -34.38 -14.06
N GLY A 82 -9.07 -34.95 -13.00
CA GLY A 82 -7.74 -34.60 -12.50
C GLY A 82 -7.67 -33.29 -11.73
N SER A 83 -8.79 -32.80 -11.20
CA SER A 83 -8.87 -31.59 -10.38
C SER A 83 -9.15 -31.94 -8.92
N VAL A 84 -8.64 -31.12 -8.00
CA VAL A 84 -8.92 -31.20 -6.56
C VAL A 84 -9.10 -29.81 -5.97
N GLY A 85 -10.09 -29.65 -5.10
CA GLY A 85 -10.22 -28.52 -4.20
C GLY A 85 -9.84 -28.96 -2.78
N MET A 86 -9.16 -28.11 -2.03
CA MET A 86 -8.79 -28.41 -0.65
C MET A 86 -8.86 -27.20 0.24
N THR A 87 -9.03 -27.43 1.53
CA THR A 87 -8.79 -26.46 2.58
C THR A 87 -7.50 -26.82 3.31
N TRP A 88 -6.84 -25.81 3.86
CA TRP A 88 -5.61 -25.97 4.61
C TRP A 88 -5.48 -24.90 5.68
N TYR A 89 -4.65 -25.18 6.67
CA TYR A 89 -4.25 -24.22 7.69
C TYR A 89 -2.77 -24.42 8.04
N VAL A 90 -2.20 -23.44 8.73
CA VAL A 90 -0.81 -23.48 9.18
C VAL A 90 -0.79 -23.83 10.67
N GLU A 91 0.11 -24.74 11.07
CA GLU A 91 0.46 -25.03 12.45
C GLU A 91 1.84 -24.49 12.78
N LEU A 92 2.01 -24.03 14.03
CA LEU A 92 3.29 -23.71 14.62
C LEU A 92 3.37 -24.38 16.00
N GLU A 93 4.43 -25.13 16.26
CA GLU A 93 4.60 -25.94 17.49
C GLU A 93 3.41 -26.91 17.75
N GLY A 94 2.70 -27.33 16.69
CA GLY A 94 1.55 -28.24 16.79
C GLY A 94 0.20 -27.57 17.13
N GLU A 95 0.17 -26.23 17.18
CA GLU A 95 -1.06 -25.44 17.39
C GLU A 95 -1.42 -24.65 16.14
N PRO A 96 -2.72 -24.53 15.80
CA PRO A 96 -3.14 -23.74 14.64
C PRO A 96 -2.72 -22.28 14.74
N PHE A 97 -2.01 -21.79 13.73
CA PHE A 97 -1.58 -20.40 13.67
C PHE A 97 -2.78 -19.47 13.36
N PRO A 98 -2.99 -18.40 14.13
CA PRO A 98 -4.14 -17.52 13.95
C PRO A 98 -4.20 -16.86 12.56
N ASN A 99 -5.38 -16.89 11.92
CA ASN A 99 -5.64 -16.29 10.60
C ASN A 99 -4.74 -16.80 9.45
N ALA A 100 -4.15 -17.99 9.60
CA ALA A 100 -3.31 -18.61 8.59
C ALA A 100 -3.97 -19.88 8.03
N ARG A 101 -5.05 -19.70 7.30
CA ARG A 101 -5.78 -20.78 6.60
C ARG A 101 -6.22 -20.32 5.22
N GLY A 102 -6.56 -21.28 4.37
CA GLY A 102 -6.98 -20.96 3.02
C GLY A 102 -7.71 -22.11 2.35
N ALA A 103 -8.02 -21.86 1.08
CA ALA A 103 -8.56 -22.87 0.19
C ALA A 103 -7.80 -22.82 -1.13
N SER A 104 -7.52 -23.98 -1.69
CA SER A 104 -6.74 -24.08 -2.93
C SER A 104 -7.41 -24.98 -3.94
N PHE A 105 -7.14 -24.71 -5.21
CA PHE A 105 -7.62 -25.50 -6.33
C PHE A 105 -6.46 -25.91 -7.22
N TYR A 106 -6.36 -27.21 -7.52
CA TYR A 106 -5.29 -27.76 -8.33
C TYR A 106 -5.82 -28.59 -9.48
N ARG A 107 -5.03 -28.65 -10.54
CA ARG A 107 -5.25 -29.59 -11.66
C ARG A 107 -3.96 -30.25 -12.06
N ILE A 108 -4.04 -31.54 -12.34
CA ILE A 108 -2.92 -32.31 -12.90
C ILE A 108 -3.05 -32.42 -14.41
N ASN A 109 -1.93 -32.51 -15.07
CA ASN A 109 -1.84 -32.89 -16.47
C ASN A 109 -2.13 -34.40 -16.59
N PRO A 110 -3.16 -34.83 -17.35
CA PRO A 110 -3.53 -36.24 -17.46
C PRO A 110 -2.45 -37.10 -18.13
N GLU A 111 -1.50 -36.51 -18.87
CA GLU A 111 -0.47 -37.25 -19.58
C GLU A 111 0.69 -37.65 -18.66
N ASN A 112 1.05 -36.81 -17.69
CA ASN A 112 2.23 -37.03 -16.83
C ASN A 112 1.89 -37.02 -15.32
N GLY A 113 0.63 -36.76 -14.92
CA GLY A 113 0.19 -36.74 -13.54
C GLY A 113 0.74 -35.58 -12.69
N LYS A 114 1.35 -34.57 -13.30
CA LYS A 114 1.94 -33.42 -12.58
C LYS A 114 0.99 -32.22 -12.54
N LEU A 115 1.18 -31.35 -11.54
CA LEU A 115 0.41 -30.13 -11.36
C LEU A 115 0.67 -29.14 -12.49
N VAL A 116 -0.33 -28.85 -13.30
CA VAL A 116 -0.31 -27.85 -14.38
C VAL A 116 -1.00 -26.56 -14.01
N TYR A 117 -1.81 -26.58 -12.98
CA TYR A 117 -2.51 -25.41 -12.46
C TYR A 117 -2.65 -25.47 -10.94
N ALA A 118 -2.40 -24.35 -10.30
CA ALA A 118 -2.62 -24.14 -8.88
C ALA A 118 -3.23 -22.75 -8.65
N ARG A 119 -4.15 -22.65 -7.69
CA ARG A 119 -4.71 -21.40 -7.19
C ARG A 119 -4.86 -21.46 -5.70
N ASP A 120 -4.17 -20.56 -4.99
CA ASP A 120 -4.24 -20.40 -3.55
C ASP A 120 -5.03 -19.15 -3.18
N VAL A 121 -6.03 -19.34 -2.33
CA VAL A 121 -6.85 -18.27 -1.74
C VAL A 121 -6.62 -18.29 -0.23
N VAL A 122 -5.81 -17.37 0.24
CA VAL A 122 -5.47 -17.25 1.66
C VAL A 122 -6.53 -16.42 2.38
N GLU A 123 -6.84 -16.77 3.61
CA GLU A 123 -7.74 -15.99 4.47
C GLU A 123 -7.19 -14.56 4.63
N PRO A 124 -7.96 -13.51 4.33
CA PRO A 124 -7.49 -12.16 4.47
C PRO A 124 -7.22 -11.84 5.95
N PRO A 125 -6.11 -11.15 6.27
CA PRO A 125 -5.74 -10.78 7.63
C PRO A 125 -6.77 -9.85 8.29
N PHE A 126 -7.52 -9.08 7.47
CA PHE A 126 -8.59 -8.20 7.92
C PHE A 126 -9.94 -8.69 7.42
N LYS A 127 -10.85 -9.01 8.35
CA LYS A 127 -12.21 -9.43 8.04
C LYS A 127 -13.15 -8.24 8.19
N LEU A 128 -13.53 -7.65 7.07
CA LEU A 128 -14.39 -6.46 7.04
C LEU A 128 -15.86 -6.73 7.43
N GLY A 129 -16.28 -8.01 7.51
CA GLY A 129 -17.66 -8.36 7.87
C GLY A 129 -18.69 -7.59 7.01
N ASP A 130 -19.71 -7.05 7.66
CA ASP A 130 -20.79 -6.29 7.00
C ASP A 130 -20.32 -4.99 6.33
N VAL A 131 -19.16 -4.47 6.71
CA VAL A 131 -18.55 -3.28 6.08
C VAL A 131 -18.22 -3.57 4.61
N SER A 132 -17.86 -4.82 4.27
CA SER A 132 -17.61 -5.22 2.89
C SER A 132 -18.83 -5.00 1.99
N PHE A 133 -20.03 -5.28 2.46
CA PHE A 133 -21.28 -5.03 1.71
C PHE A 133 -21.54 -3.54 1.51
N SER A 134 -21.19 -2.71 2.50
CA SER A 134 -21.32 -1.26 2.40
C SER A 134 -20.35 -0.70 1.36
N ILE A 135 -19.11 -1.18 1.34
CA ILE A 135 -18.11 -0.83 0.32
C ILE A 135 -18.59 -1.27 -1.07
N ILE A 136 -19.06 -2.52 -1.20
CA ILE A 136 -19.57 -3.03 -2.49
C ILE A 136 -20.73 -2.19 -2.97
N ARG A 137 -21.70 -1.86 -2.10
CA ARG A 137 -22.85 -1.01 -2.47
C ARG A 137 -22.43 0.39 -2.93
N ALA A 138 -21.40 0.96 -2.31
CA ALA A 138 -20.89 2.28 -2.68
C ALA A 138 -20.12 2.25 -4.01
N VAL A 139 -19.34 1.20 -4.26
CA VAL A 139 -18.43 1.09 -5.41
C VAL A 139 -19.10 0.46 -6.65
N ALA A 140 -20.01 -0.50 -6.45
CA ALA A 140 -20.62 -1.25 -7.55
C ALA A 140 -21.31 -0.38 -8.63
N PRO A 141 -22.00 0.74 -8.31
CA PRO A 141 -22.58 1.61 -9.32
C PRO A 141 -21.54 2.24 -10.26
N ALA A 142 -20.41 2.69 -9.70
CA ALA A 142 -19.30 3.29 -10.46
C ALA A 142 -18.63 2.24 -11.37
N VAL A 143 -18.35 1.04 -10.82
CA VAL A 143 -17.81 -0.08 -11.60
C VAL A 143 -18.76 -0.51 -12.72
N LYS A 144 -20.08 -0.58 -12.44
CA LYS A 144 -21.09 -0.92 -13.45
C LYS A 144 -21.11 0.11 -14.59
N GLN A 145 -21.03 1.39 -14.26
CA GLN A 145 -20.97 2.46 -15.27
C GLN A 145 -19.69 2.35 -16.13
N GLN A 146 -18.55 2.06 -15.52
CA GLN A 146 -17.28 1.88 -16.22
C GLN A 146 -17.29 0.67 -17.17
N LEU A 147 -17.84 -0.46 -16.71
CA LEU A 147 -17.99 -1.66 -17.54
C LEU A 147 -18.92 -1.42 -18.72
N ARG A 148 -19.98 -0.62 -18.52
CA ARG A 148 -20.90 -0.25 -19.58
C ARG A 148 -20.22 0.64 -20.62
N LYS A 149 -19.47 1.67 -20.20
CA LYS A 149 -18.67 2.51 -21.11
C LYS A 149 -17.63 1.70 -21.91
N LYS A 150 -16.93 0.76 -21.25
CA LYS A 150 -15.98 -0.15 -21.92
C LYS A 150 -16.66 -1.04 -22.96
N ARG A 151 -17.88 -1.51 -22.68
CA ARG A 151 -18.65 -2.33 -23.62
C ARG A 151 -19.12 -1.49 -24.80
N GLU A 152 -19.64 -0.28 -24.57
CA GLU A 152 -20.07 0.66 -25.61
C GLU A 152 -18.88 1.09 -26.50
N ALA A 153 -17.69 1.33 -25.92
CA ALA A 153 -16.47 1.62 -26.67
C ALA A 153 -16.02 0.44 -27.55
N ARG A 154 -16.12 -0.79 -27.05
CA ARG A 154 -15.78 -2.02 -27.78
C ARG A 154 -16.80 -2.29 -28.91
N GLU A 155 -18.08 -2.00 -28.70
CA GLU A 155 -19.13 -2.09 -29.70
C GLU A 155 -18.95 -1.01 -30.80
N ALA A 156 -18.43 0.19 -30.44
CA ALA A 156 -18.09 1.25 -31.40
C ALA A 156 -16.85 0.93 -32.24
N GLU A 157 -15.85 0.21 -31.66
CA GLU A 157 -14.67 -0.26 -32.41
C GLU A 157 -14.97 -1.38 -33.41
N THR A 158 -16.00 -2.20 -33.14
CA THR A 158 -16.43 -3.28 -34.05
C THR A 158 -17.37 -2.83 -35.15
N GLY A 159 -17.96 -1.64 -35.05
CA GLY A 159 -18.84 -1.03 -36.06
C GLY A 159 -18.15 0.16 -36.73
N GLY A 160 -17.34 -0.11 -37.77
CA GLY A 160 -16.50 0.89 -38.42
C GLY A 160 -17.17 2.16 -38.86
N VAL A 161 -16.68 3.29 -38.39
CA VAL A 161 -16.49 4.54 -39.16
C VAL A 161 -15.33 5.30 -38.51
N LYS A 162 -14.25 5.48 -39.25
CA LYS A 162 -13.16 6.39 -38.91
C LYS A 162 -13.70 7.82 -38.85
N ILE A 163 -13.78 8.41 -37.69
CA ILE A 163 -13.85 9.87 -37.55
C ILE A 163 -12.42 10.35 -37.39
N GLU A 164 -11.90 11.01 -38.39
CA GLU A 164 -10.64 11.75 -38.34
C GLU A 164 -10.74 12.82 -37.24
N ILE A 165 -10.00 12.64 -36.19
CA ILE A 165 -9.83 13.66 -35.14
C ILE A 165 -8.63 14.53 -35.56
N ASP A 166 -8.92 15.53 -36.39
CA ASP A 166 -7.97 16.61 -36.73
C ASP A 166 -8.08 17.77 -35.71
N GLN A 167 -7.89 17.45 -34.41
CA GLN A 167 -7.69 18.48 -33.36
C GLN A 167 -6.52 18.22 -32.45
N SER A 168 -5.79 17.12 -32.61
CA SER A 168 -4.64 16.81 -31.73
C SER A 168 -3.32 17.48 -32.16
N SER A 169 -3.25 18.08 -33.35
CA SER A 169 -1.97 18.63 -33.84
C SER A 169 -1.60 20.02 -33.30
N LYS A 170 -2.51 20.71 -32.61
CA LYS A 170 -2.21 22.06 -32.04
C LYS A 170 -1.86 22.08 -30.55
N ILE A 171 -1.98 20.95 -29.85
CA ILE A 171 -1.54 20.84 -28.43
C ILE A 171 -0.23 20.03 -28.31
N ALA A 172 0.25 19.45 -29.39
CA ALA A 172 1.46 18.60 -29.42
C ALA A 172 2.79 19.36 -29.40
N SER A 173 2.79 20.68 -29.27
CA SER A 173 4.03 21.45 -29.02
C SER A 173 4.26 21.69 -27.52
N SER A 174 3.82 20.79 -26.66
CA SER A 174 4.13 20.85 -25.24
C SER A 174 5.54 20.29 -25.01
N ILE A 175 6.43 21.17 -24.85
CA ILE A 175 7.74 21.21 -24.33
C ILE A 175 8.09 19.94 -23.54
N ASP A 176 8.91 19.07 -24.12
CA ASP A 176 9.63 18.05 -23.37
C ASP A 176 10.64 18.76 -22.46
N GLU A 177 10.36 18.83 -21.17
CA GLU A 177 11.28 19.37 -20.20
C GLU A 177 12.29 18.30 -19.82
N PRO A 178 13.61 18.55 -19.96
CA PRO A 178 14.63 17.61 -19.51
C PRO A 178 14.57 17.42 -17.99
N GLY A 179 15.07 16.27 -17.52
CA GLY A 179 15.27 16.03 -16.09
C GLY A 179 16.18 17.06 -15.46
N ASN A 180 15.90 17.46 -14.22
CA ASN A 180 16.72 18.39 -13.47
C ASN A 180 17.69 17.64 -12.54
N GLY A 181 18.90 17.36 -13.04
CA GLY A 181 19.92 16.63 -12.28
C GLY A 181 20.38 17.36 -11.02
N VAL A 182 20.37 18.70 -11.01
CA VAL A 182 20.76 19.48 -9.81
C VAL A 182 19.70 19.33 -8.72
N ALA A 183 18.41 19.45 -9.08
CA ALA A 183 17.32 19.23 -8.13
C ALA A 183 17.31 17.80 -7.62
N ALA A 184 17.55 16.81 -8.49
CA ALA A 184 17.66 15.40 -8.10
C ALA A 184 18.79 15.19 -7.07
N ALA A 185 19.99 15.71 -7.35
CA ALA A 185 21.13 15.61 -6.43
C ALA A 185 20.86 16.31 -5.09
N GLY A 186 20.22 17.48 -5.11
CA GLY A 186 19.82 18.19 -3.90
C GLY A 186 18.81 17.41 -3.05
N LEU A 187 17.82 16.76 -3.67
CA LEU A 187 16.83 15.93 -2.98
C LEU A 187 17.45 14.65 -2.41
N TYR A 188 18.36 13.99 -3.13
CA TYR A 188 19.11 12.86 -2.58
C TYR A 188 20.02 13.26 -1.41
N ALA A 189 20.69 14.41 -1.50
CA ALA A 189 21.50 14.94 -0.41
C ALA A 189 20.62 15.26 0.82
N LEU A 190 19.47 15.90 0.62
CA LEU A 190 18.51 16.16 1.69
C LEU A 190 17.98 14.84 2.29
N GLY A 191 17.69 13.84 1.46
CA GLY A 191 17.30 12.50 1.90
C GLY A 191 18.39 11.84 2.75
N ALA A 192 19.65 11.93 2.33
CA ALA A 192 20.77 11.39 3.10
C ALA A 192 20.93 12.12 4.46
N VAL A 193 20.78 13.44 4.50
CA VAL A 193 20.77 14.22 5.73
C VAL A 193 19.60 13.82 6.63
N TYR A 194 18.39 13.72 6.08
CA TYR A 194 17.21 13.28 6.82
C TYR A 194 17.41 11.89 7.45
N TRP A 195 17.88 10.92 6.67
CA TRP A 195 18.18 9.58 7.17
C TRP A 195 19.24 9.60 8.25
N PHE A 196 20.32 10.32 8.03
CA PHE A 196 21.40 10.41 9.03
C PHE A 196 20.89 11.06 10.32
N VAL A 197 20.31 12.25 10.22
CA VAL A 197 19.90 13.05 11.39
C VAL A 197 18.80 12.35 12.20
N LEU A 198 17.74 11.89 11.53
CA LEU A 198 16.56 11.39 12.23
C LEU A 198 16.59 9.88 12.50
N LEU A 199 17.24 9.08 11.64
CA LEU A 199 17.16 7.63 11.75
C LEU A 199 18.47 6.95 12.17
N LEU A 200 19.64 7.47 11.74
CA LEU A 200 20.91 6.75 11.85
C LEU A 200 21.92 7.37 12.83
N SER A 201 21.79 8.65 13.19
CA SER A 201 22.75 9.32 14.06
C SER A 201 22.82 8.67 15.44
N PRO A 202 23.99 8.62 16.09
CA PRO A 202 24.12 8.06 17.43
C PRO A 202 23.23 8.74 18.46
N PRO A 203 22.84 8.04 19.56
CA PRO A 203 22.16 8.65 20.69
C PRO A 203 22.90 9.89 21.21
N GLY A 204 22.18 10.98 21.46
CA GLY A 204 22.74 12.23 21.96
C GLY A 204 23.62 13.02 20.96
N TRP A 205 23.66 12.62 19.67
CA TRP A 205 24.44 13.33 18.66
C TRP A 205 23.95 14.75 18.46
N GLN A 206 24.86 15.75 18.64
CA GLN A 206 24.57 17.19 18.44
C GLN A 206 23.32 17.70 19.21
N GLY A 207 22.95 17.05 20.31
CA GLY A 207 21.78 17.44 21.10
C GLY A 207 20.43 17.05 20.44
N LEU A 208 20.44 16.13 19.48
CA LEU A 208 19.19 15.56 18.95
C LEU A 208 18.44 14.81 20.05
N PRO A 209 17.11 14.95 20.10
CA PRO A 209 16.29 14.28 21.09
C PRO A 209 16.23 12.76 20.88
N GLY A 210 15.98 12.04 21.95
CA GLY A 210 15.66 10.63 21.95
C GLY A 210 16.72 9.72 21.32
N GLU A 211 16.36 8.48 21.13
CA GLU A 211 17.19 7.47 20.50
C GLU A 211 16.81 7.24 19.04
N PRO A 212 17.78 6.92 18.15
CA PRO A 212 17.46 6.50 16.79
C PRO A 212 16.78 5.13 16.80
N ALA A 213 16.02 4.82 15.75
CA ALA A 213 15.24 3.60 15.64
C ALA A 213 16.05 2.31 15.86
N TRP A 214 17.34 2.28 15.50
CA TRP A 214 18.23 1.14 15.69
C TRP A 214 18.74 0.96 17.13
N ALA A 215 18.64 1.99 17.99
CA ALA A 215 19.12 1.98 19.37
C ALA A 215 17.98 1.82 20.39
N VAL A 216 16.73 1.79 19.94
CA VAL A 216 15.55 1.63 20.78
C VAL A 216 15.61 0.27 21.49
N ALA A 217 15.40 0.27 22.82
CA ALA A 217 15.35 -0.96 23.61
C ALA A 217 14.19 -1.87 23.15
N THR A 218 14.39 -3.18 23.24
CA THR A 218 13.38 -4.17 22.79
C THR A 218 12.03 -3.97 23.49
N ASP A 219 12.04 -3.64 24.77
CA ASP A 219 10.81 -3.41 25.55
C ASP A 219 10.04 -2.19 25.03
N THR A 220 10.74 -1.09 24.75
CA THR A 220 10.16 0.11 24.14
C THR A 220 9.63 -0.17 22.73
N LEU A 221 10.37 -0.98 21.95
CA LEU A 221 9.91 -1.38 20.61
C LEU A 221 8.61 -2.19 20.69
N ASN A 222 8.52 -3.13 21.63
CA ASN A 222 7.30 -3.92 21.84
C ASN A 222 6.12 -3.04 22.30
N GLU A 223 6.37 -2.04 23.14
CA GLU A 223 5.37 -1.07 23.57
C GLU A 223 4.87 -0.25 22.37
N VAL A 224 5.78 0.29 21.54
CA VAL A 224 5.42 1.03 20.31
C VAL A 224 4.64 0.16 19.33
N ILE A 225 5.01 -1.12 19.17
CA ILE A 225 4.24 -2.06 18.33
C ILE A 225 2.84 -2.29 18.90
N ALA A 226 2.71 -2.48 20.20
CA ALA A 226 1.41 -2.64 20.86
C ALA A 226 0.52 -1.41 20.72
N GLU A 227 1.11 -0.20 20.85
CA GLU A 227 0.41 1.07 20.68
C GLU A 227 0.11 1.43 19.22
N SER A 228 0.86 0.85 18.27
CA SER A 228 0.75 1.20 16.83
C SER A 228 -0.66 0.97 16.25
N THR A 229 -1.44 0.07 16.83
CA THR A 229 -2.83 -0.17 16.44
C THR A 229 -3.75 1.00 16.76
N ASP A 230 -3.40 1.82 17.75
CA ASP A 230 -4.19 2.98 18.19
C ASP A 230 -3.73 4.32 17.58
N PHE A 231 -2.62 4.32 16.83
CA PHE A 231 -2.14 5.54 16.19
C PHE A 231 -3.11 6.10 15.14
N PHE A 232 -3.88 5.25 14.48
CA PHE A 232 -4.89 5.72 13.54
C PHE A 232 -6.23 5.96 14.24
N PHE A 233 -6.88 7.08 13.97
CA PHE A 233 -8.19 7.44 14.56
C PHE A 233 -9.28 6.40 14.39
N VAL A 234 -9.14 5.47 13.43
CA VAL A 234 -10.15 4.45 13.18
C VAL A 234 -10.45 3.65 14.45
N LEU A 235 -9.42 3.16 15.14
CA LEU A 235 -9.62 2.35 16.36
C LEU A 235 -10.07 3.18 17.56
N PRO A 236 -9.41 4.28 17.96
CA PRO A 236 -9.89 5.14 19.02
C PRO A 236 -11.32 5.66 18.83
N VAL A 237 -11.70 5.99 17.59
CA VAL A 237 -13.07 6.42 17.28
C VAL A 237 -14.07 5.28 17.42
N LEU A 238 -13.75 4.07 16.91
CA LEU A 238 -14.61 2.90 17.05
C LEU A 238 -14.78 2.49 18.51
N ASN A 239 -13.71 2.51 19.30
CA ASN A 239 -13.76 2.21 20.74
C ASN A 239 -14.72 3.14 21.49
N LYS A 240 -14.82 4.43 21.10
CA LYS A 240 -15.79 5.37 21.66
C LYS A 240 -17.23 4.98 21.39
N PHE A 241 -17.49 4.27 20.30
CA PHE A 241 -18.81 3.72 19.99
C PHE A 241 -19.03 2.32 20.56
N GLY A 242 -18.11 1.83 21.40
CA GLY A 242 -18.19 0.49 22.01
C GLY A 242 -17.84 -0.64 21.02
N ILE A 243 -17.18 -0.33 19.91
CA ILE A 243 -16.73 -1.30 18.90
C ILE A 243 -15.24 -1.57 19.12
N GLU A 244 -14.91 -2.63 19.85
CA GLU A 244 -13.54 -3.06 20.10
C GLU A 244 -13.15 -4.11 19.05
N LEU A 245 -12.33 -3.74 18.06
CA LEU A 245 -11.89 -4.64 16.99
C LEU A 245 -10.68 -5.48 17.37
N LEU A 246 -9.76 -4.93 18.16
CA LEU A 246 -8.45 -5.55 18.48
C LEU A 246 -8.21 -5.68 20.00
N GLY A 247 -9.26 -5.51 20.82
CA GLY A 247 -9.14 -5.49 22.29
C GLY A 247 -8.73 -4.13 22.84
N PRO A 248 -8.57 -3.99 24.18
CA PRO A 248 -8.16 -2.75 24.79
C PRO A 248 -6.70 -2.46 24.48
N ALA A 249 -6.47 -1.51 23.59
CA ALA A 249 -5.13 -1.02 23.30
C ALA A 249 -4.69 0.05 24.34
N PRO A 250 -3.38 0.24 24.54
CA PRO A 250 -2.87 1.30 25.42
C PRO A 250 -3.33 2.68 24.94
N ALA A 251 -3.66 3.56 25.85
CA ALA A 251 -4.11 4.91 25.53
C ALA A 251 -2.92 5.78 25.08
N VAL A 252 -2.89 6.14 23.81
CA VAL A 252 -1.91 7.10 23.26
C VAL A 252 -2.30 8.52 23.64
N HIS A 253 -1.31 9.34 24.04
CA HIS A 253 -1.57 10.74 24.40
C HIS A 253 -2.25 11.51 23.27
N PRO A 254 -3.33 12.27 23.51
CA PRO A 254 -4.14 12.91 22.46
C PRO A 254 -3.34 13.83 21.52
N VAL A 255 -2.32 14.51 22.03
CA VAL A 255 -1.45 15.39 21.22
C VAL A 255 -0.62 14.57 20.23
N THR A 256 -0.03 13.45 20.68
CA THR A 256 0.74 12.55 19.82
C THR A 256 -0.14 12.02 18.69
N LEU A 257 -1.32 11.52 19.05
CA LEU A 257 -2.30 10.98 18.09
C LEU A 257 -2.73 12.05 17.07
N GLY A 258 -2.99 13.28 17.53
CA GLY A 258 -3.35 14.38 16.65
C GLY A 258 -2.23 14.76 15.67
N VAL A 259 -0.99 14.89 16.15
CA VAL A 259 0.17 15.23 15.29
C VAL A 259 0.44 14.13 14.26
N PHE A 260 0.41 12.86 14.69
CA PHE A 260 0.61 11.72 13.79
C PHE A 260 -0.43 11.71 12.66
N ASN A 261 -1.72 11.71 12.99
CA ASN A 261 -2.78 11.65 11.98
C ASN A 261 -2.83 12.89 11.08
N PHE A 262 -2.40 14.04 11.57
CA PHE A 262 -2.26 15.26 10.76
C PHE A 262 -1.16 15.09 9.71
N ALA A 263 0.00 14.53 10.10
CA ALA A 263 1.09 14.25 9.17
C ALA A 263 0.68 13.18 8.12
N GLU A 264 0.02 12.10 8.56
CA GLU A 264 -0.48 11.04 7.69
C GLU A 264 -1.53 11.55 6.69
N ALA A 265 -2.46 12.38 7.13
CA ALA A 265 -3.44 12.97 6.22
C ALA A 265 -2.81 13.97 5.24
N PHE A 266 -1.71 14.61 5.61
CA PHE A 266 -0.99 15.50 4.72
C PHE A 266 -0.34 14.73 3.56
N ILE A 267 0.42 13.68 3.87
CA ILE A 267 1.04 12.83 2.82
C ILE A 267 -0.03 12.12 2.00
N PHE A 268 -1.16 11.72 2.61
CA PHE A 268 -2.30 11.15 1.91
C PHE A 268 -2.77 12.08 0.79
N MET A 269 -2.98 13.36 1.07
CA MET A 269 -3.43 14.34 0.10
C MET A 269 -2.40 14.67 -0.99
N LEU A 270 -1.12 14.34 -0.83
CA LEU A 270 -0.10 14.59 -1.85
C LEU A 270 -0.22 13.66 -3.07
N LEU A 271 -0.87 12.48 -2.95
CA LEU A 271 -0.98 11.55 -4.08
C LEU A 271 -1.60 12.17 -5.35
N PRO A 272 -2.76 12.83 -5.31
CA PRO A 272 -3.32 13.44 -6.50
C PRO A 272 -2.37 14.44 -7.16
N LEU A 273 -1.70 15.27 -6.37
CA LEU A 273 -0.68 16.20 -6.88
C LEU A 273 0.48 15.50 -7.58
N MET A 274 0.99 14.42 -6.97
CA MET A 274 2.07 13.63 -7.55
C MET A 274 1.66 12.99 -8.87
N LEU A 275 0.40 12.59 -9.02
CA LEU A 275 -0.16 12.05 -10.26
C LEU A 275 -0.41 13.13 -11.31
N MET A 276 -0.80 14.35 -10.95
CA MET A 276 -1.06 15.45 -11.86
C MET A 276 0.21 16.01 -12.50
N THR A 277 1.34 15.98 -11.80
CA THR A 277 2.59 16.52 -12.33
C THR A 277 3.13 15.70 -13.50
N ARG A 278 3.81 16.35 -14.44
CA ARG A 278 4.32 15.74 -15.69
C ARG A 278 5.58 14.91 -15.50
N LYS A 279 6.39 15.20 -14.47
CA LYS A 279 7.63 14.48 -14.17
C LYS A 279 7.39 13.16 -13.44
N GLY A 280 8.31 12.22 -13.56
CA GLY A 280 8.28 10.95 -12.84
C GLY A 280 7.19 9.98 -13.26
N ARG A 281 6.73 10.05 -14.51
CA ARG A 281 5.65 9.22 -15.04
C ARG A 281 6.03 7.75 -15.20
N ASP A 282 7.32 7.45 -15.37
CA ASP A 282 7.83 6.08 -15.44
C ASP A 282 8.03 5.44 -14.06
N LEU A 283 7.98 6.25 -13.00
CA LEU A 283 8.13 5.77 -11.66
C LEU A 283 6.80 5.20 -11.11
N PRO A 284 6.85 4.19 -10.25
CA PRO A 284 5.66 3.58 -9.67
C PRO A 284 5.08 4.47 -8.56
N THR A 285 4.55 5.67 -8.93
CA THR A 285 4.12 6.72 -8.00
C THR A 285 3.19 6.22 -6.91
N VAL A 286 2.14 5.44 -7.26
CA VAL A 286 1.18 4.92 -6.28
C VAL A 286 1.86 3.97 -5.30
N LYS A 287 2.72 3.06 -5.78
CA LYS A 287 3.45 2.12 -4.89
C LYS A 287 4.42 2.86 -3.97
N ALA A 288 5.18 3.82 -4.51
CA ALA A 288 6.08 4.64 -3.71
C ALA A 288 5.34 5.46 -2.65
N TRP A 289 4.21 6.07 -3.01
CA TRP A 289 3.35 6.77 -2.08
C TRP A 289 2.77 5.85 -1.00
N SER A 290 2.27 4.65 -1.37
CA SER A 290 1.72 3.69 -0.40
C SER A 290 2.75 3.29 0.67
N VAL A 291 4.01 3.10 0.29
CA VAL A 291 5.09 2.83 1.26
C VAL A 291 5.46 4.10 2.03
N ALA A 292 5.43 5.28 1.38
CA ALA A 292 5.70 6.55 2.05
C ALA A 292 4.63 6.93 3.08
N MET A 293 3.40 6.39 3.01
CA MET A 293 2.40 6.51 4.09
C MET A 293 2.91 5.94 5.42
N PHE A 294 3.87 5.02 5.41
CA PHE A 294 4.48 4.46 6.63
C PHE A 294 5.87 5.04 6.92
N LEU A 295 6.62 5.41 5.89
CA LEU A 295 8.02 5.84 6.00
C LEU A 295 8.20 7.34 5.73
N THR A 296 7.14 8.05 5.50
CA THR A 296 7.05 9.50 5.29
C THR A 296 8.16 10.04 4.37
N ASN A 297 8.90 11.07 4.76
CA ASN A 297 9.97 11.65 3.96
C ASN A 297 11.23 10.76 3.88
N ALA A 298 11.35 9.72 4.70
CA ALA A 298 12.44 8.75 4.53
C ALA A 298 12.40 8.08 3.16
N LEU A 299 11.21 7.80 2.62
CA LEU A 299 11.04 7.30 1.26
C LEU A 299 10.69 8.41 0.25
N MET A 300 9.93 9.43 0.68
CA MET A 300 9.49 10.49 -0.22
C MET A 300 10.67 11.27 -0.82
N LEU A 301 11.68 11.62 -0.03
CA LEU A 301 12.85 12.36 -0.50
C LEU A 301 13.64 11.65 -1.61
N PRO A 302 14.07 10.39 -1.45
CA PRO A 302 14.75 9.68 -2.54
C PRO A 302 13.81 9.45 -3.75
N TYR A 303 12.51 9.22 -3.53
CA TYR A 303 11.54 9.14 -4.62
C TYR A 303 11.43 10.47 -5.39
N LEU A 304 11.36 11.62 -4.71
CA LEU A 304 11.34 12.94 -5.33
C LEU A 304 12.64 13.25 -6.06
N GLY A 305 13.79 12.78 -5.56
CA GLY A 305 15.09 12.85 -6.24
C GLY A 305 15.06 12.09 -7.57
N ALA A 306 14.60 10.85 -7.56
CA ALA A 306 14.42 10.06 -8.78
C ALA A 306 13.47 10.76 -9.77
N ARG A 307 12.36 11.30 -9.25
CA ARG A 307 11.34 12.01 -10.03
C ARG A 307 11.88 13.30 -10.68
N ALA A 308 12.66 14.09 -9.95
CA ALA A 308 13.24 15.33 -10.46
C ALA A 308 14.26 15.08 -11.60
N GLY A 309 14.93 13.93 -11.58
CA GLY A 309 15.84 13.47 -12.64
C GLY A 309 15.14 13.00 -13.93
N GLN A 310 13.84 12.75 -13.88
CA GLN A 310 13.07 12.28 -15.03
C GLN A 310 12.68 13.45 -15.95
N PRO A 311 12.66 13.23 -17.29
CA PRO A 311 12.08 14.20 -18.21
C PRO A 311 10.56 14.31 -18.02
N ALA A 312 9.97 15.40 -18.48
CA ALA A 312 8.53 15.60 -18.53
C ALA A 312 8.01 15.49 -19.95
N SER A 313 7.01 14.64 -20.20
CA SER A 313 6.33 14.49 -21.47
C SER A 313 4.81 14.49 -21.29
N ALA A 314 4.13 15.37 -22.03
CA ALA A 314 2.67 15.44 -22.01
C ALA A 314 2.03 14.28 -22.79
N GLU A 315 2.64 13.86 -23.90
CA GLU A 315 2.14 12.77 -24.74
C GLU A 315 2.18 11.45 -23.98
N TRP A 316 3.31 11.16 -23.34
CA TRP A 316 3.48 9.97 -22.51
C TRP A 316 2.49 9.93 -21.33
N ALA A 317 2.23 11.08 -20.70
CA ALA A 317 1.25 11.19 -19.63
C ALA A 317 -0.15 10.79 -20.06
N ARG A 318 -0.57 11.17 -21.26
CA ARG A 318 -1.88 10.81 -21.82
C ARG A 318 -1.96 9.33 -22.15
N ALA A 319 -0.97 8.79 -22.85
CA ALA A 319 -0.92 7.39 -23.22
C ALA A 319 -0.97 6.46 -21.99
N LYS A 320 -0.31 6.83 -20.90
CA LYS A 320 -0.34 6.04 -19.65
C LYS A 320 -1.66 6.20 -18.90
N ALA A 321 -2.27 7.38 -18.92
CA ALA A 321 -3.58 7.60 -18.30
C ALA A 321 -4.70 6.79 -18.95
N ASP A 322 -4.62 6.56 -20.26
CA ASP A 322 -5.61 5.78 -21.01
C ASP A 322 -5.63 4.29 -20.61
N GLY A 323 -4.54 3.78 -20.02
CA GLY A 323 -4.43 2.40 -19.53
C GLY A 323 -4.75 2.20 -18.04
N THR A 324 -5.10 3.24 -17.29
CA THR A 324 -5.30 3.19 -15.83
C THR A 324 -6.77 3.28 -15.43
N ALA A 325 -7.05 3.06 -14.13
CA ALA A 325 -8.40 3.25 -13.57
C ALA A 325 -8.87 4.70 -13.78
N GLU A 326 -10.18 4.89 -14.08
CA GLU A 326 -10.76 6.17 -14.52
C GLU A 326 -10.36 7.36 -13.62
N GLY A 327 -10.51 7.26 -12.30
CA GLY A 327 -10.17 8.36 -11.39
C GLY A 327 -8.67 8.70 -11.37
N ILE A 328 -7.79 7.69 -11.50
CA ILE A 328 -6.34 7.91 -11.60
C ILE A 328 -5.97 8.51 -12.95
N ALA A 329 -6.65 8.10 -14.03
CA ALA A 329 -6.47 8.65 -15.36
C ALA A 329 -6.85 10.12 -15.44
N GLU A 330 -7.98 10.52 -14.84
CA GLU A 330 -8.42 11.92 -14.74
C GLU A 330 -7.37 12.78 -14.05
N VAL A 331 -6.93 12.34 -12.87
CA VAL A 331 -5.89 13.04 -12.10
C VAL A 331 -4.56 13.07 -12.86
N ALA A 332 -4.18 11.98 -13.54
CA ALA A 332 -2.95 11.93 -14.34
C ALA A 332 -2.99 12.87 -15.57
N ARG A 333 -4.17 13.22 -16.07
CA ARG A 333 -4.35 14.25 -17.10
C ARG A 333 -4.36 15.68 -16.54
N GLY A 334 -4.28 15.85 -15.23
CA GLY A 334 -4.36 17.14 -14.56
C GLY A 334 -5.78 17.60 -14.25
N GLU A 335 -6.75 16.68 -14.33
CA GLU A 335 -8.16 16.96 -14.05
C GLU A 335 -8.46 16.79 -12.56
N LYS A 336 -9.09 17.79 -11.94
CA LYS A 336 -9.54 17.70 -10.54
C LYS A 336 -10.94 17.05 -10.50
N GLY A 337 -10.99 15.74 -10.77
CA GLY A 337 -12.21 14.95 -10.79
C GLY A 337 -12.65 14.48 -9.40
N ALA A 338 -13.53 13.48 -9.35
CA ALA A 338 -14.08 12.92 -8.12
C ALA A 338 -13.02 12.39 -7.16
N LEU A 339 -11.95 11.78 -7.68
CA LEU A 339 -10.84 11.26 -6.84
C LEU A 339 -10.12 12.38 -6.10
N SER A 340 -9.74 13.46 -6.80
CA SER A 340 -9.07 14.62 -6.18
C SER A 340 -9.91 15.22 -5.07
N LYS A 341 -11.23 15.41 -5.33
CA LYS A 341 -12.16 15.93 -4.33
C LYS A 341 -12.33 15.01 -3.13
N ALA A 342 -12.36 13.71 -3.34
CA ALA A 342 -12.43 12.73 -2.26
C ALA A 342 -11.18 12.80 -1.36
N PHE A 343 -9.98 12.91 -1.93
CA PHE A 343 -8.75 13.09 -1.17
C PHE A 343 -8.74 14.40 -0.38
N GLY A 344 -9.18 15.49 -1.00
CA GLY A 344 -9.29 16.80 -0.33
C GLY A 344 -10.28 16.78 0.84
N LEU A 345 -11.48 16.20 0.62
CA LEU A 345 -12.51 16.10 1.66
C LEU A 345 -12.08 15.18 2.82
N THR A 346 -11.49 14.03 2.51
CA THR A 346 -10.97 13.11 3.53
C THR A 346 -9.86 13.78 4.34
N GLY A 347 -8.88 14.42 3.65
CA GLY A 347 -7.83 15.16 4.32
C GLY A 347 -8.36 16.29 5.20
N LEU A 348 -9.34 17.08 4.71
CA LEU A 348 -9.97 18.11 5.51
C LEU A 348 -10.60 17.53 6.78
N GLY A 349 -11.36 16.45 6.67
CA GLY A 349 -12.03 15.78 7.79
C GLY A 349 -11.02 15.26 8.83
N ILE A 350 -9.99 14.55 8.38
CA ILE A 350 -8.93 14.03 9.27
C ILE A 350 -8.17 15.18 9.91
N GLY A 351 -7.85 16.25 9.17
CA GLY A 351 -7.15 17.41 9.73
C GLY A 351 -7.94 18.12 10.83
N VAL A 352 -9.25 18.34 10.62
CA VAL A 352 -10.13 18.91 11.66
C VAL A 352 -10.18 17.98 12.87
N LEU A 353 -10.34 16.67 12.65
CA LEU A 353 -10.35 15.68 13.73
C LEU A 353 -9.02 15.66 14.48
N SER A 354 -7.89 15.74 13.78
CA SER A 354 -6.55 15.78 14.38
C SER A 354 -6.35 16.97 15.31
N VAL A 355 -6.74 18.14 14.86
CA VAL A 355 -6.67 19.37 15.69
C VAL A 355 -7.62 19.27 16.89
N TYR A 356 -8.85 18.80 16.66
CA TYR A 356 -9.80 18.59 17.76
C TYR A 356 -9.25 17.61 18.80
N TRP A 357 -8.71 16.49 18.35
CA TRP A 357 -8.13 15.46 19.21
C TRP A 357 -6.98 15.99 20.06
N ALA A 358 -6.02 16.63 19.41
CA ALA A 358 -4.87 17.22 20.09
C ALA A 358 -5.26 18.24 21.15
N LEU A 359 -6.30 19.04 20.88
CA LEU A 359 -6.65 20.18 21.75
C LEU A 359 -7.71 19.87 22.80
N PHE A 360 -8.64 18.94 22.54
CA PHE A 360 -9.83 18.80 23.37
C PHE A 360 -10.12 17.38 23.85
N GLU A 361 -9.56 16.36 23.15
CA GLU A 361 -9.89 14.99 23.46
C GLU A 361 -9.20 14.51 24.75
N ASP A 362 -9.88 13.58 25.45
CA ASP A 362 -9.43 12.93 26.67
C ASP A 362 -8.75 13.88 27.68
N PRO A 363 -9.52 14.76 28.34
CA PRO A 363 -8.97 15.71 29.31
C PRO A 363 -8.28 15.05 30.51
N ALA A 364 -8.60 13.77 30.79
CA ALA A 364 -8.00 13.04 31.90
C ALA A 364 -6.52 12.68 31.61
N VAL A 365 -6.20 12.43 30.34
CA VAL A 365 -4.85 12.12 29.87
C VAL A 365 -4.15 13.38 29.34
N GLY A 366 -4.83 14.16 28.50
CA GLY A 366 -4.25 15.32 27.84
C GLY A 366 -4.13 16.58 28.72
N GLY A 367 -4.89 16.63 29.80
CA GLY A 367 -4.92 17.81 30.68
C GLY A 367 -5.53 19.05 30.05
N ASP A 368 -5.17 20.22 30.57
CA ASP A 368 -5.59 21.53 30.06
C ASP A 368 -4.74 21.96 28.83
N MET A 369 -5.09 23.07 28.21
CA MET A 369 -4.38 23.60 27.04
C MET A 369 -2.90 23.87 27.30
N ALA A 370 -2.55 24.39 28.48
CA ALA A 370 -1.15 24.69 28.81
C ALA A 370 -0.33 23.39 28.91
N GLN A 371 -0.93 22.36 29.51
CA GLN A 371 -0.30 21.02 29.60
C GLN A 371 -0.11 20.39 28.22
N ARG A 372 -1.09 20.50 27.32
CA ARG A 372 -1.00 19.99 25.94
C ARG A 372 0.10 20.68 25.14
N PHE A 373 0.23 22.00 25.23
CA PHE A 373 1.31 22.73 24.57
C PHE A 373 2.67 22.42 25.20
N SER A 374 2.74 22.27 26.53
CA SER A 374 3.95 21.82 27.21
C SER A 374 4.35 20.42 26.75
N TYR A 375 3.38 19.50 26.67
CA TYR A 375 3.63 18.13 26.19
C TYR A 375 4.11 18.10 24.72
N LEU A 376 3.50 18.92 23.85
CA LEU A 376 3.99 19.06 22.46
C LEU A 376 5.45 19.55 22.43
N GLY A 377 5.79 20.51 23.30
CA GLY A 377 7.18 20.94 23.45
C GLY A 377 8.10 19.82 23.87
N THR A 378 7.73 19.04 24.85
CA THR A 378 8.47 17.86 25.33
C THR A 378 8.64 16.81 24.22
N LEU A 379 7.57 16.50 23.49
CA LEU A 379 7.65 15.56 22.34
C LEU A 379 8.71 15.97 21.33
N VAL A 380 8.76 17.23 20.96
CA VAL A 380 9.71 17.72 19.94
C VAL A 380 11.15 17.77 20.47
N THR A 381 11.32 17.98 21.78
CA THR A 381 12.64 18.13 22.38
C THR A 381 13.22 16.85 22.99
N GLU A 382 12.40 15.85 23.25
CA GLU A 382 12.80 14.62 23.94
C GLU A 382 12.58 13.34 23.13
N ASP A 383 11.66 13.38 22.13
CA ASP A 383 11.39 12.21 21.28
C ASP A 383 11.73 12.47 19.81
N ARG A 384 12.61 11.63 19.26
CA ARG A 384 13.10 11.74 17.88
C ARG A 384 12.03 11.41 16.83
N VAL A 385 11.14 10.49 17.12
CA VAL A 385 10.06 10.10 16.21
C VAL A 385 9.05 11.24 16.08
N SER A 386 8.68 11.86 17.19
CA SER A 386 7.80 13.02 17.20
C SER A 386 8.45 14.25 16.53
N LEU A 387 9.74 14.47 16.73
CA LEU A 387 10.49 15.47 15.97
C LEU A 387 10.42 15.18 14.46
N ALA A 388 10.58 13.92 14.05
CA ALA A 388 10.47 13.53 12.65
C ALA A 388 9.11 13.89 12.06
N PHE A 389 7.99 13.67 12.75
CA PHE A 389 6.66 14.07 12.27
C PHE A 389 6.52 15.58 12.07
N VAL A 390 7.10 16.38 12.96
CA VAL A 390 7.09 17.84 12.80
C VAL A 390 7.92 18.27 11.59
N VAL A 391 9.09 17.64 11.40
CA VAL A 391 9.93 17.86 10.20
C VAL A 391 9.18 17.42 8.94
N ASP A 392 8.46 16.31 9.00
CA ASP A 392 7.65 15.81 7.88
C ASP A 392 6.55 16.79 7.49
N ILE A 393 5.79 17.32 8.44
CA ILE A 393 4.77 18.35 8.17
C ILE A 393 5.40 19.58 7.50
N ALA A 394 6.58 20.01 7.95
CA ALA A 394 7.29 21.13 7.32
C ALA A 394 7.72 20.81 5.87
N LEU A 395 8.26 19.61 5.63
CA LEU A 395 8.63 19.17 4.29
C LEU A 395 7.41 18.99 3.37
N PHE A 396 6.33 18.41 3.87
CA PHE A 396 5.09 18.29 3.09
C PHE A 396 4.51 19.65 2.70
N SER A 397 4.71 20.68 3.53
CA SER A 397 4.34 22.07 3.19
C SER A 397 5.17 22.61 2.02
N VAL A 398 6.45 22.26 1.96
CA VAL A 398 7.33 22.58 0.82
C VAL A 398 6.88 21.83 -0.44
N TRP A 399 6.57 20.51 -0.31
CA TRP A 399 6.08 19.71 -1.44
C TRP A 399 4.73 20.20 -1.95
N GLN A 400 3.82 20.58 -1.06
CA GLN A 400 2.56 21.22 -1.44
C GLN A 400 2.80 22.44 -2.31
N ALA A 401 3.60 23.40 -1.83
CA ALA A 401 3.86 24.64 -2.54
C ALA A 401 4.56 24.39 -3.88
N TRP A 402 5.46 23.42 -3.93
CA TRP A 402 6.19 23.06 -5.14
C TRP A 402 5.27 22.39 -6.17
N PHE A 403 4.54 21.35 -5.77
CA PHE A 403 3.68 20.60 -6.70
C PHE A 403 2.49 21.41 -7.19
N ILE A 404 1.80 22.18 -6.33
CA ILE A 404 0.72 23.06 -6.79
C ILE A 404 1.25 24.03 -7.82
N GLY A 405 2.44 24.63 -7.59
CA GLY A 405 3.03 25.53 -8.55
C GLY A 405 3.46 24.91 -9.89
N GLN A 406 3.65 23.58 -9.94
CA GLN A 406 3.91 22.85 -11.19
C GLN A 406 2.65 22.46 -11.96
N VAL A 407 1.55 22.20 -11.24
CA VAL A 407 0.29 21.72 -11.81
C VAL A 407 -0.61 22.89 -12.19
N ASP A 408 -0.63 23.93 -11.38
CA ASP A 408 -1.54 25.06 -11.48
C ASP A 408 -0.81 26.36 -11.08
N GLU A 409 -0.22 27.02 -12.06
CA GLU A 409 0.53 28.28 -11.86
C GLU A 409 -0.38 29.42 -11.37
N GLU A 410 -1.66 29.37 -11.70
CA GLU A 410 -2.67 30.37 -11.35
C GLU A 410 -3.38 30.05 -10.01
N ALA A 411 -2.98 28.97 -9.32
CA ALA A 411 -3.56 28.59 -8.05
C ALA A 411 -3.52 29.74 -7.04
N PRO A 412 -4.62 29.97 -6.28
CA PRO A 412 -4.64 30.99 -5.24
C PRO A 412 -3.47 30.81 -4.27
N ALA A 413 -2.79 31.91 -3.93
CA ALA A 413 -1.63 31.88 -3.02
C ALA A 413 -1.96 31.17 -1.68
N ALA A 414 -3.17 31.32 -1.17
CA ALA A 414 -3.61 30.62 0.03
C ALA A 414 -3.61 29.09 -0.15
N CYS A 415 -4.07 28.59 -1.31
CA CYS A 415 -4.04 27.16 -1.60
C CYS A 415 -2.62 26.63 -1.69
N ARG A 416 -1.70 27.43 -2.23
CA ARG A 416 -0.31 27.03 -2.42
C ARG A 416 0.52 27.10 -1.14
N PHE A 417 0.34 28.14 -0.32
CA PHE A 417 1.26 28.49 0.78
C PHE A 417 0.67 28.35 2.19
N VAL A 418 -0.67 28.13 2.36
CA VAL A 418 -1.20 27.75 3.66
C VAL A 418 -1.02 26.24 3.84
N PRO A 419 -0.10 25.81 4.71
CA PRO A 419 0.20 24.38 4.87
C PRO A 419 -1.06 23.55 5.17
N TYR A 420 -1.16 22.39 4.58
CA TYR A 420 -2.25 21.43 4.78
C TYR A 420 -3.61 21.91 4.27
N TRP A 421 -4.17 22.96 4.88
CA TRP A 421 -5.51 23.47 4.58
C TRP A 421 -5.64 24.02 3.17
N GLY A 422 -4.58 24.65 2.70
CA GLY A 422 -4.48 25.11 1.31
C GLY A 422 -4.54 23.97 0.31
N LEU A 423 -3.87 22.86 0.60
CA LEU A 423 -3.91 21.65 -0.24
C LEU A 423 -5.30 21.02 -0.24
N ALA A 424 -5.90 20.83 0.94
CA ALA A 424 -7.26 20.30 1.04
C ALA A 424 -8.25 21.14 0.24
N ALA A 425 -8.19 22.47 0.37
CA ALA A 425 -9.04 23.39 -0.39
C ALA A 425 -8.78 23.28 -1.89
N TRP A 426 -7.51 23.27 -2.32
CA TRP A 426 -7.15 23.19 -3.73
C TRP A 426 -7.63 21.90 -4.41
N LEU A 427 -7.57 20.77 -3.70
CA LEU A 427 -8.04 19.49 -4.22
C LEU A 427 -9.56 19.44 -4.40
N MET A 428 -10.32 20.24 -3.65
CA MET A 428 -11.77 20.31 -3.70
C MET A 428 -12.31 21.30 -4.76
N LEU A 429 -11.52 22.32 -5.10
CA LEU A 429 -11.86 23.31 -6.14
C LEU A 429 -11.83 22.68 -7.54
#